data_29d6b7f79c4e255277036b77ba7ff2ef
#
_entry.id   29d6b7f79c4e255277036b77ba7ff2ef
#
_cell.length_a   1.000
_cell.length_b   1.000
_cell.length_c   1.000
_cell.angle_alpha   90.00
_cell.angle_beta   90.00
_cell.angle_gamma   90.00
#
_symmetry.space_group_name_H-M   'P 1'
#
loop_
_entity.id
_entity.type
_entity.pdbx_description
1 polymer ?
#
loop_
_entity_poly.entity_id
_entity_poly.type
_entity_poly.pdbx_seq_one_letter_code
_entity_poly.pdbx_strand_id
1 'polypeptide(L)'
;MNENRGKITVAQYMYRGMLFRDDHGHTLFASARDIGNYSAGYIAGVSGQTWGASRKAFDALESLQNKAFSTEAMVSQSAERAGFIRGNRQYWQQQYEVQRILQEGREYTLGRIKNWLKSLFR
;
A
#
# COMPACT_ATOMS: atom_id res chain seq x y z
N MET A 1 -16.14 17.76 38.66
CA MET A 1 -16.33 16.85 37.55
C MET A 1 -16.43 17.64 36.24
N ASN A 2 -15.67 17.28 35.25
CA ASN A 2 -15.73 17.99 34.00
C ASN A 2 -16.99 17.57 33.22
N GLU A 3 -17.88 18.52 32.99
CA GLU A 3 -19.16 18.27 32.30
C GLU A 3 -19.00 17.72 30.87
N ASN A 4 -17.80 17.90 30.29
CA ASN A 4 -17.46 17.39 28.97
C ASN A 4 -16.94 15.95 28.96
N ARG A 5 -16.98 15.29 30.10
CA ARG A 5 -16.53 13.89 30.22
C ARG A 5 -17.46 12.99 29.41
N GLY A 6 -16.99 12.53 28.29
CA GLY A 6 -17.76 11.70 27.35
C GLY A 6 -18.21 12.42 26.07
N LYS A 7 -18.05 13.74 25.99
CA LYS A 7 -18.27 14.46 24.72
C LYS A 7 -16.96 14.44 23.92
N ILE A 8 -16.96 13.74 22.82
CA ILE A 8 -15.80 13.65 21.91
C ILE A 8 -16.10 14.48 20.68
N THR A 9 -15.23 15.44 20.37
CA THR A 9 -15.33 16.19 19.12
C THR A 9 -14.97 15.29 17.94
N VAL A 10 -15.39 15.66 16.72
CA VAL A 10 -15.02 14.93 15.50
C VAL A 10 -13.50 14.80 15.38
N ALA A 11 -12.75 15.89 15.67
CA ALA A 11 -11.30 15.86 15.66
C ALA A 11 -10.72 14.86 16.68
N GLN A 12 -11.22 14.89 17.91
CA GLN A 12 -10.79 13.94 18.95
C GLN A 12 -11.12 12.50 18.57
N TYR A 13 -12.27 12.26 17.98
CA TYR A 13 -12.64 10.93 17.51
C TYR A 13 -11.68 10.43 16.43
N MET A 14 -11.30 11.26 15.48
CA MET A 14 -10.34 10.91 14.42
C MET A 14 -8.96 10.59 14.95
N TYR A 15 -8.57 11.19 16.08
CA TYR A 15 -7.28 10.93 16.73
C TYR A 15 -7.36 9.90 17.86
N ARG A 16 -8.55 9.36 18.12
CA ARG A 16 -8.70 8.31 19.13
C ARG A 16 -7.91 7.08 18.69
N GLY A 17 -6.95 6.70 19.53
CA GLY A 17 -6.10 5.57 19.24
C GLY A 17 -6.81 4.24 19.45
N MET A 18 -6.50 3.29 18.61
CA MET A 18 -6.93 1.89 18.71
C MET A 18 -5.71 0.99 18.63
N LEU A 19 -5.81 -0.19 19.23
CA LEU A 19 -4.74 -1.18 19.17
C LEU A 19 -4.93 -2.04 17.92
N PHE A 20 -3.86 -2.19 17.17
CA PHE A 20 -3.78 -3.05 15.98
C PHE A 20 -2.59 -3.96 16.09
N ARG A 21 -2.66 -5.09 15.42
CA ARG A 21 -1.54 -6.02 15.31
C ARG A 21 -0.95 -5.90 13.91
N ASP A 22 0.36 -5.68 13.83
CA ASP A 22 1.06 -5.64 12.56
C ASP A 22 1.36 -7.05 12.03
N ASP A 23 2.04 -7.13 10.88
CA ASP A 23 2.39 -8.40 10.24
C ASP A 23 3.37 -9.25 11.04
N HIS A 24 4.13 -8.61 11.93
CA HIS A 24 5.13 -9.26 12.78
C HIS A 24 4.57 -9.63 14.15
N GLY A 25 3.25 -9.46 14.34
CA GLY A 25 2.58 -9.75 15.60
C GLY A 25 2.75 -8.68 16.67
N HIS A 26 3.37 -7.54 16.34
CA HIS A 26 3.49 -6.42 17.28
C HIS A 26 2.17 -5.68 17.41
N THR A 27 1.87 -5.26 18.64
CA THR A 27 0.70 -4.42 18.89
C THR A 27 1.06 -2.96 18.61
N LEU A 28 0.32 -2.33 17.71
CA LEU A 28 0.48 -0.93 17.33
C LEU A 28 -0.72 -0.13 17.80
N PHE A 29 -0.45 1.09 18.25
CA PHE A 29 -1.47 2.05 18.61
C PHE A 29 -1.60 3.07 17.48
N ALA A 30 -2.79 3.16 16.89
CA ALA A 30 -3.02 4.06 15.77
C ALA A 30 -4.40 4.72 15.87
N SER A 31 -4.52 5.93 15.36
CA SER A 31 -5.79 6.61 15.24
C SER A 31 -6.56 6.14 14.00
N ALA A 32 -7.87 6.43 13.96
CA ALA A 32 -8.67 6.16 12.77
C ALA A 32 -8.13 6.89 11.53
N ARG A 33 -7.60 8.10 11.73
CA ARG A 33 -6.96 8.87 10.65
C ARG A 33 -5.71 8.17 10.12
N ASP A 34 -4.88 7.65 11.01
CA ASP A 34 -3.67 6.94 10.61
C ASP A 34 -3.99 5.67 9.83
N ILE A 35 -5.06 4.97 10.20
CA ILE A 35 -5.53 3.79 9.47
C ILE A 35 -5.99 4.17 8.06
N GLY A 36 -6.74 5.27 7.93
CA GLY A 36 -7.17 5.78 6.64
C GLY A 36 -5.98 6.16 5.77
N ASN A 37 -5.00 6.84 6.33
CA ASN A 37 -3.77 7.22 5.63
C ASN A 37 -2.93 6.02 5.24
N TYR A 38 -2.80 5.04 6.13
CA TYR A 38 -2.11 3.79 5.83
C TYR A 38 -2.80 3.07 4.67
N SER A 39 -4.12 2.96 4.71
CA SER A 39 -4.90 2.29 3.67
C SER A 39 -4.75 2.98 2.32
N ALA A 40 -4.76 4.31 2.30
CA ALA A 40 -4.54 5.09 1.09
C ALA A 40 -3.14 4.83 0.51
N GLY A 41 -2.12 4.84 1.37
CA GLY A 41 -0.76 4.51 0.99
C GLY A 41 -0.65 3.09 0.44
N TYR A 42 -1.28 2.13 1.10
CA TYR A 42 -1.29 0.74 0.66
C TYR A 42 -1.89 0.59 -0.74
N ILE A 43 -3.03 1.22 -1.01
CA ILE A 43 -3.67 1.18 -2.33
C ILE A 43 -2.73 1.77 -3.39
N ALA A 44 -2.09 2.90 -3.09
CA ALA A 44 -1.13 3.52 -4.00
C ALA A 44 0.05 2.58 -4.28
N GLY A 45 0.58 1.95 -3.24
CA GLY A 45 1.70 1.02 -3.37
C GLY A 45 1.37 -0.22 -4.18
N VAL A 46 0.22 -0.85 -3.92
CA VAL A 46 -0.20 -2.07 -4.60
C VAL A 46 -0.58 -1.81 -6.07
N SER A 47 -0.92 -0.56 -6.41
CA SER A 47 -1.18 -0.17 -7.81
C SER A 47 0.09 0.10 -8.62
N GLY A 48 1.26 0.01 -8.02
CA GLY A 48 2.54 0.17 -8.69
C GLY A 48 3.00 1.61 -8.87
N GLN A 49 2.37 2.56 -8.21
CA GLN A 49 2.80 3.97 -8.26
C GLN A 49 4.13 4.16 -7.54
N THR A 50 4.87 5.19 -7.94
CA THR A 50 6.05 5.61 -7.19
C THR A 50 5.63 6.39 -5.95
N TRP A 51 6.49 6.40 -4.93
CA TRP A 51 6.22 7.20 -3.72
C TRP A 51 6.10 8.68 -4.04
N GLY A 52 6.96 9.21 -4.92
CA GLY A 52 6.91 10.61 -5.33
C GLY A 52 5.58 11.00 -5.98
N ALA A 53 5.06 10.18 -6.88
CA ALA A 53 3.77 10.41 -7.51
C ALA A 53 2.63 10.33 -6.50
N SER A 54 2.68 9.35 -5.60
CA SER A 54 1.69 9.19 -4.53
C SER A 54 1.67 10.40 -3.60
N ARG A 55 2.84 10.91 -3.21
CA ARG A 55 2.94 12.11 -2.36
C ARG A 55 2.32 13.34 -3.02
N LYS A 56 2.58 13.55 -4.30
CA LYS A 56 1.99 14.67 -5.04
C LYS A 56 0.46 14.57 -5.11
N ALA A 57 -0.05 13.37 -5.33
CA ALA A 57 -1.49 13.13 -5.37
C ALA A 57 -2.15 13.39 -4.01
N PHE A 58 -1.55 12.92 -2.92
CA PHE A 58 -2.07 13.13 -1.57
C PHE A 58 -2.03 14.62 -1.18
N ASP A 59 -0.94 15.32 -1.48
CA ASP A 59 -0.83 16.75 -1.21
C ASP A 59 -1.85 17.56 -2.01
N ALA A 60 -2.06 17.20 -3.27
CA ALA A 60 -3.05 17.86 -4.12
C ALA A 60 -4.48 17.64 -3.59
N LEU A 61 -4.79 16.42 -3.17
CA LEU A 61 -6.11 16.10 -2.60
C LEU A 61 -6.36 16.86 -1.31
N GLU A 62 -5.38 16.90 -0.41
CA GLU A 62 -5.48 17.65 0.84
C GLU A 62 -5.66 19.13 0.60
N SER A 63 -4.90 19.71 -0.34
CA SER A 63 -5.03 21.11 -0.71
C SER A 63 -6.41 21.45 -1.26
N LEU A 64 -6.99 20.56 -2.06
CA LEU A 64 -8.35 20.74 -2.55
C LEU A 64 -9.40 20.66 -1.44
N GLN A 65 -9.24 19.74 -0.50
CA GLN A 65 -10.17 19.58 0.61
C GLN A 65 -10.12 20.75 1.58
N ASN A 66 -8.93 21.27 1.84
CA ASN A 66 -8.71 22.37 2.80
C ASN A 66 -8.74 23.76 2.17
N LYS A 67 -8.84 23.85 0.85
CA LYS A 67 -8.78 25.11 0.08
C LYS A 67 -7.52 25.93 0.40
N ALA A 68 -6.44 25.27 0.80
CA ALA A 68 -5.16 25.88 1.14
C ALA A 68 -4.02 24.98 0.68
N PHE A 69 -2.92 25.61 0.24
CA PHE A 69 -1.70 24.86 -0.03
C PHE A 69 -1.04 24.51 1.30
N SER A 70 -1.22 23.29 1.74
CA SER A 70 -0.57 22.78 2.94
C SER A 70 0.13 21.47 2.64
N THR A 71 1.30 21.29 3.23
CA THR A 71 1.94 19.99 3.27
C THR A 71 1.21 19.15 4.31
N GLU A 72 0.95 17.91 3.99
CA GLU A 72 0.33 17.00 4.93
C GLU A 72 1.20 16.83 6.18
N ALA A 73 0.56 16.69 7.33
CA ALA A 73 1.27 16.52 8.59
C ALA A 73 2.20 15.29 8.54
N MET A 74 3.37 15.41 9.17
CA MET A 74 4.39 14.37 9.16
C MET A 74 3.87 13.01 9.64
N VAL A 75 2.98 12.99 10.62
CA VAL A 75 2.36 11.76 11.15
C VAL A 75 1.52 11.08 10.08
N SER A 76 0.71 11.85 9.34
CA SER A 76 -0.10 11.34 8.23
C SER A 76 0.77 10.79 7.11
N GLN A 77 1.86 11.49 6.79
CA GLN A 77 2.83 11.03 5.80
C GLN A 77 3.50 9.72 6.21
N SER A 78 3.81 9.57 7.48
CA SER A 78 4.43 8.35 8.01
C SER A 78 3.49 7.14 7.87
N ALA A 79 2.21 7.32 8.16
CA ALA A 79 1.20 6.27 8.00
C ALA A 79 1.01 5.90 6.53
N GLU A 80 0.89 6.88 5.65
CA GLU A 80 0.78 6.65 4.20
C GLU A 80 1.99 5.93 3.65
N ARG A 81 3.18 6.35 4.06
CA ARG A 81 4.43 5.74 3.61
C ARG A 81 4.53 4.29 4.07
N ALA A 82 4.16 3.99 5.32
CA ALA A 82 4.15 2.63 5.83
C ALA A 82 3.22 1.73 5.01
N GLY A 83 2.01 2.22 4.71
CA GLY A 83 1.07 1.54 3.84
C GLY A 83 1.60 1.35 2.43
N PHE A 84 2.20 2.40 1.86
CA PHE A 84 2.81 2.36 0.53
C PHE A 84 3.92 1.31 0.44
N ILE A 85 4.82 1.25 1.40
CA ILE A 85 5.90 0.27 1.42
C ILE A 85 5.33 -1.15 1.44
N ARG A 86 4.30 -1.38 2.24
CA ARG A 86 3.63 -2.67 2.31
C ARG A 86 2.95 -3.05 1.00
N GLY A 87 2.17 -2.14 0.43
CA GLY A 87 1.48 -2.35 -0.85
C GLY A 87 2.45 -2.51 -2.00
N ASN A 88 3.53 -1.75 -2.02
CA ASN A 88 4.55 -1.82 -3.06
C ASN A 88 5.32 -3.14 -3.01
N ARG A 89 5.60 -3.65 -1.81
CA ARG A 89 6.17 -4.99 -1.64
C ARG A 89 5.27 -6.06 -2.26
N GLN A 90 3.97 -5.99 -1.99
CA GLN A 90 3.01 -6.93 -2.57
C GLN A 90 2.96 -6.82 -4.10
N TYR A 91 2.98 -5.60 -4.64
CA TYR A 91 3.03 -5.36 -6.08
C TYR A 91 4.23 -6.06 -6.73
N TRP A 92 5.42 -5.86 -6.19
CA TRP A 92 6.63 -6.47 -6.75
C TRP A 92 6.67 -7.98 -6.58
N GLN A 93 6.14 -8.52 -5.50
CA GLN A 93 6.00 -9.96 -5.33
C GLN A 93 5.07 -10.56 -6.39
N GLN A 94 3.95 -9.91 -6.67
CA GLN A 94 3.04 -10.34 -7.72
C GLN A 94 3.68 -10.26 -9.10
N GLN A 95 4.43 -9.20 -9.40
CA GLN A 95 5.15 -9.06 -10.66
C GLN A 95 6.20 -10.16 -10.83
N TYR A 96 6.93 -10.47 -9.78
CA TYR A 96 7.90 -11.56 -9.79
C TYR A 96 7.23 -12.90 -10.08
N GLU A 97 6.12 -13.22 -9.44
CA GLU A 97 5.38 -14.46 -9.67
C GLU A 97 4.87 -14.57 -11.11
N VAL A 98 4.31 -13.49 -11.65
CA VAL A 98 3.85 -13.47 -13.05
C VAL A 98 5.01 -13.73 -14.00
N GLN A 99 6.15 -13.06 -13.78
CA GLN A 99 7.36 -13.25 -14.59
C GLN A 99 7.86 -14.69 -14.53
N ARG A 100 7.89 -15.27 -13.33
CA ARG A 100 8.30 -16.66 -13.12
C ARG A 100 7.39 -17.64 -13.87
N ILE A 101 6.09 -17.47 -13.76
CA ILE A 101 5.10 -18.32 -14.46
C ILE A 101 5.25 -18.22 -15.98
N LEU A 102 5.42 -17.00 -16.50
CA LEU A 102 5.63 -16.77 -17.93
C LEU A 102 6.92 -17.41 -18.43
N GLN A 103 8.00 -17.32 -17.64
CA GLN A 103 9.27 -17.93 -17.99
C GLN A 103 9.17 -19.46 -18.00
N GLU A 104 8.58 -20.06 -16.98
CA GLU A 104 8.36 -21.51 -16.93
C GLU A 104 7.50 -21.99 -18.10
N GLY A 105 6.45 -21.24 -18.47
CA GLY A 105 5.63 -21.53 -19.61
C GLY A 105 6.40 -21.48 -20.92
N ARG A 106 7.28 -20.51 -21.11
CA ARG A 106 8.16 -20.41 -22.27
C ARG A 106 9.13 -21.59 -22.35
N GLU A 107 9.77 -21.93 -21.25
CA GLU A 107 10.70 -23.05 -21.18
C GLU A 107 10.01 -24.37 -21.51
N TYR A 108 8.81 -24.58 -20.97
CA TYR A 108 8.01 -25.75 -21.27
C TYR A 108 7.68 -25.85 -22.77
N THR A 109 7.22 -24.76 -23.37
CA THR A 109 6.87 -24.68 -24.80
C THR A 109 8.09 -24.93 -25.68
N LEU A 110 9.22 -24.29 -25.37
CA LEU A 110 10.47 -24.49 -26.11
C LEU A 110 10.96 -25.93 -26.00
N GLY A 111 10.84 -26.55 -24.83
CA GLY A 111 11.18 -27.96 -24.62
C GLY A 111 10.34 -28.88 -25.49
N ARG A 112 9.03 -28.62 -25.59
CA ARG A 112 8.14 -29.42 -26.44
C ARG A 112 8.47 -29.26 -27.92
N ILE A 113 8.75 -28.06 -28.39
CA ILE A 113 9.16 -27.78 -29.77
C ILE A 113 10.46 -28.51 -30.09
N LYS A 114 11.45 -28.41 -29.18
CA LYS A 114 12.73 -29.09 -29.34
C LYS A 114 12.56 -30.62 -29.46
N ASN A 115 11.73 -31.23 -28.63
CA ASN A 115 11.46 -32.65 -28.67
C ASN A 115 10.76 -33.06 -29.96
N TRP A 116 9.80 -32.27 -30.42
CA TRP A 116 9.11 -32.48 -31.67
C TRP A 116 10.08 -32.44 -32.86
N LEU A 117 10.96 -31.42 -32.90
CA LEU A 117 11.99 -31.33 -33.94
C LEU A 117 12.91 -32.55 -33.94
N LYS A 118 13.35 -33.00 -32.77
CA LYS A 118 14.17 -34.21 -32.65
C LYS A 118 13.46 -35.44 -33.22
N SER A 119 12.15 -35.55 -33.03
CA SER A 119 11.38 -36.70 -33.54
C SER A 119 11.28 -36.73 -35.06
N LEU A 120 11.36 -35.54 -35.72
CA LEU A 120 11.35 -35.44 -37.18
C LEU A 120 12.65 -35.92 -37.84
N PHE A 121 13.76 -35.85 -37.13
CA PHE A 121 15.10 -36.17 -37.66
C PHE A 121 15.67 -37.50 -37.14
N ARG A 122 14.82 -38.35 -36.62
CA ARG A 122 15.21 -39.71 -36.25
C ARG A 122 15.29 -40.65 -37.45
#